data_370043c67b5a46f694f723fa3bfd9730
#
_entry.id   370043c67b5a46f694f723fa3bfd9730
#
_cell.length_a   1.000
_cell.length_b   1.000
_cell.length_c   1.000
_cell.angle_alpha   90.00
_cell.angle_beta   90.00
_cell.angle_gamma   90.00
#
_symmetry.space_group_name_H-M   'P 1'
#
loop_
_entity.id
_entity.type
_entity.pdbx_description
1 polymer ?
#
loop_
_entity_poly.entity_id
_entity_poly.type
_entity_poly.pdbx_seq_one_letter_code
_entity_poly.pdbx_strand_id
1 'polypeptide(L)'
;MWIKICGMTTPDAIATALEAGADAIGFVFAESPRQLTPEAAAQLARPARGRVRCVAVTRHPQQGALDEMLRVFRPDVLQTDDGDFAGLELPASLERLPVVRAGDGSPAHLPARILFEGPASGTGTTSDWSAARRLAARTQLVLAGGLDAANVGEAIAAVRPFGVDVSSGVEARPGVKSPLKIMQFVAAARAAAATTASEDPS
;
A
#
# COMPACT_ATOMS: atom_id res chain seq x y z
N MET A 1 0.85 -5.64 -13.00
CA MET A 1 0.45 -5.70 -11.58
C MET A 1 1.33 -4.75 -10.78
N TRP A 2 0.77 -3.78 -10.07
CA TRP A 2 1.49 -2.86 -9.18
C TRP A 2 1.60 -3.47 -7.77
N ILE A 3 2.79 -3.44 -7.16
CA ILE A 3 3.07 -4.11 -5.87
C ILE A 3 3.65 -3.10 -4.90
N LYS A 4 2.99 -2.93 -3.74
CA LYS A 4 3.47 -2.09 -2.64
C LYS A 4 3.84 -2.93 -1.42
N ILE A 5 4.99 -2.63 -0.81
CA ILE A 5 5.39 -3.18 0.49
C ILE A 5 5.30 -2.06 1.53
N CYS A 6 4.37 -2.19 2.46
CA CYS A 6 4.04 -1.15 3.44
C CYS A 6 4.72 -1.35 4.80
N GLY A 7 5.09 -0.24 5.45
CA GLY A 7 5.66 -0.26 6.80
C GLY A 7 7.16 -0.61 6.82
N MET A 8 7.93 0.07 5.99
CA MET A 8 9.40 -0.04 5.96
C MET A 8 10.02 0.65 7.17
N THR A 9 10.88 -0.08 7.89
CA THR A 9 11.56 0.42 9.11
C THR A 9 13.06 0.16 9.11
N THR A 10 13.60 -0.61 8.16
CA THR A 10 15.02 -0.96 8.11
C THR A 10 15.60 -0.82 6.70
N PRO A 11 16.91 -0.52 6.57
CA PRO A 11 17.59 -0.47 5.28
C PRO A 11 17.52 -1.79 4.50
N ASP A 12 17.66 -2.94 5.19
CA ASP A 12 17.65 -4.26 4.56
C ASP A 12 16.29 -4.59 3.94
N ALA A 13 15.18 -4.20 4.60
CA ALA A 13 13.85 -4.37 4.04
C ALA A 13 13.67 -3.55 2.75
N ILE A 14 14.19 -2.32 2.72
CA ILE A 14 14.14 -1.46 1.54
C ILE A 14 14.98 -2.06 0.42
N ALA A 15 16.23 -2.45 0.68
CA ALA A 15 17.09 -3.09 -0.32
C ALA A 15 16.40 -4.32 -0.93
N THR A 16 15.84 -5.19 -0.08
CA THR A 16 15.12 -6.38 -0.52
C THR A 16 13.88 -6.04 -1.36
N ALA A 17 13.09 -5.03 -0.97
CA ALA A 17 11.92 -4.63 -1.76
C ALA A 17 12.31 -4.10 -3.15
N LEU A 18 13.42 -3.35 -3.24
CA LEU A 18 13.96 -2.87 -4.51
C LEU A 18 14.47 -4.02 -5.39
N GLU A 19 15.19 -4.97 -4.82
CA GLU A 19 15.70 -6.17 -5.51
C GLU A 19 14.57 -7.09 -5.98
N ALA A 20 13.55 -7.27 -5.16
CA ALA A 20 12.37 -8.05 -5.50
C ALA A 20 11.52 -7.42 -6.61
N GLY A 21 11.72 -6.14 -6.93
CA GLY A 21 10.96 -5.43 -7.96
C GLY A 21 9.61 -4.92 -7.48
N ALA A 22 9.51 -4.45 -6.22
CA ALA A 22 8.35 -3.71 -5.76
C ALA A 22 8.23 -2.38 -6.51
N ASP A 23 7.00 -1.92 -6.77
CA ASP A 23 6.72 -0.65 -7.47
C ASP A 23 6.62 0.51 -6.48
N ALA A 24 6.28 0.22 -5.22
CA ALA A 24 6.16 1.21 -4.16
C ALA A 24 6.54 0.65 -2.79
N ILE A 25 6.99 1.54 -1.91
CA ILE A 25 7.25 1.25 -0.50
C ILE A 25 6.56 2.29 0.39
N GLY A 26 5.97 1.83 1.51
CA GLY A 26 5.23 2.66 2.44
C GLY A 26 5.99 2.92 3.75
N PHE A 27 5.93 4.17 4.22
CA PHE A 27 6.46 4.63 5.50
C PHE A 27 5.29 5.13 6.35
N VAL A 28 5.17 4.64 7.58
CA VAL A 28 4.01 4.90 8.44
C VAL A 28 4.31 6.05 9.38
N PHE A 29 3.42 7.06 9.40
CA PHE A 29 3.48 8.23 10.28
C PHE A 29 2.32 8.25 11.31
N ALA A 30 1.38 7.32 11.20
CA ALA A 30 0.34 7.09 12.20
C ALA A 30 0.85 6.17 13.33
N GLU A 31 0.17 6.20 14.48
CA GLU A 31 0.47 5.34 15.62
C GLU A 31 0.46 3.86 15.21
N SER A 32 1.60 3.21 15.34
CA SER A 32 1.82 1.85 14.85
C SER A 32 3.19 1.32 15.32
N PRO A 33 3.38 -0.03 15.44
CA PRO A 33 4.71 -0.62 15.58
C PRO A 33 5.69 -0.28 14.44
N ARG A 34 5.17 0.30 13.34
CA ARG A 34 5.92 0.68 12.13
C ARG A 34 6.13 2.19 12.01
N GLN A 35 5.70 2.94 13.03
CA GLN A 35 5.77 4.40 12.99
C GLN A 35 7.20 4.90 12.91
N LEU A 36 7.41 5.93 12.08
CA LEU A 36 8.68 6.64 11.92
C LEU A 36 8.48 8.14 12.08
N THR A 37 9.55 8.84 12.44
CA THR A 37 9.59 10.29 12.27
C THR A 37 9.84 10.65 10.81
N PRO A 38 9.47 11.85 10.35
CA PRO A 38 9.75 12.31 9.00
C PRO A 38 11.23 12.22 8.61
N GLU A 39 12.16 12.54 9.55
CA GLU A 39 13.60 12.50 9.34
C GLU A 39 14.11 11.06 9.15
N ALA A 40 13.66 10.14 10.02
CA ALA A 40 14.04 8.73 9.91
C ALA A 40 13.55 8.12 8.59
N ALA A 41 12.29 8.41 8.21
CA ALA A 41 11.75 7.97 6.93
C ALA A 41 12.49 8.59 5.74
N ALA A 42 12.83 9.87 5.79
CA ALA A 42 13.59 10.56 4.74
C ALA A 42 14.98 9.94 4.55
N GLN A 43 15.65 9.60 5.65
CA GLN A 43 16.96 8.93 5.61
C GLN A 43 16.86 7.52 5.02
N LEU A 44 15.91 6.72 5.48
CA LEU A 44 15.67 5.36 5.00
C LEU A 44 15.29 5.34 3.52
N ALA A 45 14.49 6.29 3.05
CA ALA A 45 14.01 6.34 1.67
C ALA A 45 15.08 6.72 0.64
N ARG A 46 16.26 7.24 1.04
CA ARG A 46 17.28 7.72 0.11
C ARG A 46 17.62 6.74 -1.03
N PRO A 47 17.91 5.45 -0.79
CA PRO A 47 18.26 4.52 -1.86
C PRO A 47 17.08 4.15 -2.77
N ALA A 48 15.85 4.44 -2.36
CA ALA A 48 14.63 4.12 -3.09
C ALA A 48 14.13 5.28 -3.97
N ARG A 49 14.57 6.50 -3.70
CA ARG A 49 14.15 7.70 -4.44
C ARG A 49 14.42 7.58 -5.94
N GLY A 50 13.40 7.87 -6.76
CA GLY A 50 13.47 7.77 -8.21
C GLY A 50 13.49 6.35 -8.78
N ARG A 51 13.53 5.31 -7.91
CA ARG A 51 13.49 3.90 -8.31
C ARG A 51 12.11 3.28 -8.11
N VAL A 52 11.46 3.62 -7.00
CA VAL A 52 10.11 3.19 -6.64
C VAL A 52 9.34 4.36 -6.03
N ARG A 53 8.02 4.27 -5.96
CA ARG A 53 7.20 5.30 -5.32
C ARG A 53 7.33 5.22 -3.80
N CYS A 54 7.69 6.33 -3.16
CA CYS A 54 7.74 6.44 -1.69
C CYS A 54 6.40 6.97 -1.18
N VAL A 55 5.67 6.13 -0.46
CA VAL A 55 4.31 6.42 0.02
C VAL A 55 4.36 6.82 1.50
N ALA A 56 3.84 8.02 1.83
CA ALA A 56 3.53 8.38 3.20
C ALA A 56 2.18 7.79 3.61
N VAL A 57 2.15 7.03 4.69
CA VAL A 57 0.94 6.42 5.22
C VAL A 57 0.57 7.11 6.52
N THR A 58 -0.58 7.77 6.52
CA THR A 58 -1.15 8.51 7.65
C THR A 58 -2.54 7.99 7.98
N ARG A 59 -3.11 8.49 9.07
CA ARG A 59 -4.49 8.26 9.48
C ARG A 59 -4.97 9.47 10.24
N HIS A 60 -6.02 10.12 9.76
CA HIS A 60 -6.60 11.34 10.33
C HIS A 60 -5.52 12.40 10.70
N PRO A 61 -4.62 12.75 9.75
CA PRO A 61 -3.52 13.64 10.05
C PRO A 61 -4.01 15.06 10.32
N GLN A 62 -3.40 15.72 11.30
CA GLN A 62 -3.59 17.16 11.50
C GLN A 62 -2.75 17.93 10.47
N GLN A 63 -3.28 19.02 9.89
CA GLN A 63 -2.61 19.75 8.79
C GLN A 63 -1.17 20.15 9.14
N GLY A 64 -0.90 20.72 10.33
CA GLY A 64 0.46 21.14 10.68
C GLY A 64 1.47 19.99 10.76
N ALA A 65 1.06 18.83 11.28
CA ALA A 65 1.91 17.63 11.30
C ALA A 65 2.12 17.06 9.89
N LEU A 66 1.09 17.14 9.05
CA LEU A 66 1.16 16.74 7.66
C LEU A 66 2.12 17.64 6.87
N ASP A 67 2.03 18.96 7.04
CA ASP A 67 2.93 19.93 6.37
C ASP A 67 4.39 19.67 6.72
N GLU A 68 4.68 19.42 8.00
CA GLU A 68 6.04 19.08 8.45
C GLU A 68 6.52 17.77 7.81
N MET A 69 5.69 16.74 7.81
CA MET A 69 6.01 15.45 7.17
C MET A 69 6.23 15.63 5.66
N LEU A 70 5.38 16.37 4.96
CA LEU A 70 5.53 16.63 3.53
C LEU A 70 6.82 17.42 3.22
N ARG A 71 7.17 18.40 4.07
CA ARG A 71 8.39 19.20 3.91
C ARG A 71 9.66 18.38 4.09
N VAL A 72 9.69 17.47 5.08
CA VAL A 72 10.88 16.71 5.48
C VAL A 72 11.00 15.41 4.68
N PHE A 73 9.94 14.60 4.66
CA PHE A 73 9.97 13.29 3.99
C PHE A 73 9.81 13.41 2.47
N ARG A 74 9.02 14.36 1.97
CA ARG A 74 8.74 14.58 0.54
C ARG A 74 8.27 13.30 -0.17
N PRO A 75 7.11 12.75 0.19
CA PRO A 75 6.58 11.56 -0.45
C PRO A 75 6.18 11.81 -1.91
N ASP A 76 6.15 10.75 -2.70
CA ASP A 76 5.53 10.75 -4.03
C ASP A 76 4.00 10.61 -3.94
N VAL A 77 3.53 9.91 -2.90
CA VAL A 77 2.12 9.55 -2.69
C VAL A 77 1.75 9.74 -1.23
N LEU A 78 0.58 10.31 -0.96
CA LEU A 78 -0.05 10.32 0.36
C LEU A 78 -1.17 9.28 0.40
N GLN A 79 -1.08 8.35 1.34
CA GLN A 79 -2.12 7.38 1.67
C GLN A 79 -2.74 7.74 3.01
N THR A 80 -4.04 7.98 3.02
CA THR A 80 -4.85 8.20 4.24
C THR A 80 -6.29 7.79 3.96
N ASP A 81 -7.17 7.83 4.96
CA ASP A 81 -8.58 7.52 4.79
C ASP A 81 -9.23 8.46 3.77
N ASP A 82 -10.15 7.96 2.94
CA ASP A 82 -10.77 8.72 1.84
C ASP A 82 -11.39 10.04 2.35
N GLY A 83 -12.09 9.99 3.49
CA GLY A 83 -12.72 11.16 4.09
C GLY A 83 -11.75 12.25 4.57
N ASP A 84 -10.49 11.91 4.82
CA ASP A 84 -9.48 12.90 5.28
C ASP A 84 -9.17 13.93 4.19
N PHE A 85 -9.20 13.50 2.92
CA PHE A 85 -8.82 14.37 1.78
C PHE A 85 -9.70 15.60 1.61
N ALA A 86 -10.93 15.59 2.10
CA ALA A 86 -11.84 16.73 2.01
C ALA A 86 -11.39 17.93 2.86
N GLY A 87 -10.65 17.68 3.95
CA GLY A 87 -10.20 18.69 4.90
C GLY A 87 -8.71 19.06 4.80
N LEU A 88 -7.96 18.44 3.86
CA LEU A 88 -6.52 18.63 3.76
C LEU A 88 -6.12 19.54 2.61
N GLU A 89 -5.25 20.51 2.90
CA GLU A 89 -4.57 21.33 1.90
C GLU A 89 -3.31 20.59 1.43
N LEU A 90 -3.29 20.18 0.16
CA LEU A 90 -2.23 19.34 -0.41
C LEU A 90 -1.65 19.93 -1.69
N PRO A 91 -0.33 19.79 -1.93
CA PRO A 91 0.27 20.16 -3.20
C PRO A 91 -0.41 19.43 -4.37
N ALA A 92 -0.66 20.14 -5.47
CA ALA A 92 -1.28 19.55 -6.67
C ALA A 92 -0.45 18.41 -7.29
N SER A 93 0.86 18.42 -7.07
CA SER A 93 1.79 17.39 -7.56
C SER A 93 1.82 16.12 -6.70
N LEU A 94 1.23 16.15 -5.50
CA LEU A 94 1.21 15.01 -4.60
C LEU A 94 0.13 14.02 -5.05
N GLU A 95 0.54 12.80 -5.41
CA GLU A 95 -0.39 11.73 -5.74
C GLU A 95 -1.18 11.28 -4.49
N ARG A 96 -2.47 11.01 -4.65
CA ARG A 96 -3.36 10.60 -3.56
C ARG A 96 -3.69 9.13 -3.70
N LEU A 97 -3.63 8.39 -2.59
CA LEU A 97 -4.07 7.00 -2.50
C LEU A 97 -5.08 6.87 -1.35
N PRO A 98 -6.34 7.19 -1.61
CA PRO A 98 -7.41 7.08 -0.62
C PRO A 98 -7.62 5.65 -0.16
N VAL A 99 -7.78 5.46 1.16
CA VAL A 99 -8.13 4.17 1.76
C VAL A 99 -9.64 4.08 1.91
N VAL A 100 -10.23 3.04 1.34
CA VAL A 100 -11.64 2.68 1.45
C VAL A 100 -11.73 1.34 2.19
N ARG A 101 -12.54 1.27 3.23
CA ARG A 101 -12.69 0.04 4.04
C ARG A 101 -13.97 -0.72 3.71
N ALA A 102 -13.87 -2.03 3.88
CA ALA A 102 -15.04 -2.88 3.83
C ALA A 102 -16.03 -2.46 4.94
N GLY A 103 -17.25 -2.07 4.54
CA GLY A 103 -18.29 -1.58 5.45
C GLY A 103 -18.57 -0.08 5.39
N ASP A 104 -17.68 0.75 4.81
CA ASP A 104 -17.90 2.19 4.69
C ASP A 104 -18.95 2.58 3.63
N GLY A 105 -19.52 1.60 2.94
CA GLY A 105 -20.36 1.81 1.78
C GLY A 105 -19.56 2.06 0.50
N SER A 106 -20.23 2.06 -0.66
CA SER A 106 -19.57 2.49 -1.92
C SER A 106 -19.56 4.00 -1.98
N PRO A 107 -18.40 4.65 -2.10
CA PRO A 107 -18.36 6.10 -2.32
C PRO A 107 -19.19 6.48 -3.54
N ALA A 108 -19.96 7.56 -3.44
CA ALA A 108 -20.77 8.06 -4.57
C ALA A 108 -19.87 8.45 -5.76
N HIS A 109 -18.67 8.90 -5.48
CA HIS A 109 -17.62 9.20 -6.45
C HIS A 109 -16.36 8.44 -6.09
N LEU A 110 -15.91 7.54 -6.98
CA LEU A 110 -14.68 6.79 -6.77
C LEU A 110 -13.51 7.57 -7.35
N PRO A 111 -12.44 7.79 -6.57
CA PRO A 111 -11.17 8.28 -7.10
C PRO A 111 -10.61 7.35 -8.18
N ALA A 112 -9.73 7.88 -9.03
CA ALA A 112 -9.10 7.10 -10.12
C ALA A 112 -8.30 5.90 -9.60
N ARG A 113 -7.75 6.00 -8.39
CA ARG A 113 -7.08 4.91 -7.68
C ARG A 113 -7.45 4.93 -6.21
N ILE A 114 -7.69 3.75 -5.65
CA ILE A 114 -7.97 3.55 -4.22
C ILE A 114 -7.16 2.38 -3.68
N LEU A 115 -6.90 2.39 -2.36
CA LEU A 115 -6.50 1.22 -1.61
C LEU A 115 -7.72 0.69 -0.87
N PHE A 116 -8.04 -0.59 -1.08
CA PHE A 116 -9.15 -1.26 -0.41
C PHE A 116 -8.62 -2.27 0.60
N GLU A 117 -9.07 -2.15 1.85
CA GLU A 117 -8.66 -3.04 2.93
C GLU A 117 -9.86 -3.54 3.76
N GLY A 118 -9.61 -4.52 4.62
CA GLY A 118 -10.58 -4.99 5.61
C GLY A 118 -10.95 -3.89 6.62
N PRO A 119 -11.92 -4.17 7.51
CA PRO A 119 -12.46 -3.16 8.45
C PRO A 119 -11.43 -2.66 9.47
N ALA A 120 -10.32 -3.38 9.66
CA ALA A 120 -9.25 -3.02 10.59
C ALA A 120 -7.88 -3.12 9.92
N SER A 121 -7.21 -1.97 9.76
CA SER A 121 -5.88 -1.87 9.15
C SER A 121 -4.82 -2.65 9.92
N GLY A 122 -3.96 -3.37 9.21
CA GLY A 122 -2.76 -4.00 9.79
C GLY A 122 -3.00 -5.18 10.72
N THR A 123 -4.23 -5.67 10.86
CA THR A 123 -4.60 -6.79 11.73
C THR A 123 -4.36 -8.17 11.10
N GLY A 124 -4.06 -8.22 9.81
CA GLY A 124 -3.91 -9.48 9.07
C GLY A 124 -5.24 -10.17 8.69
N THR A 125 -6.38 -9.52 8.97
CA THR A 125 -7.70 -10.03 8.57
C THR A 125 -7.89 -9.84 7.07
N THR A 126 -8.32 -10.90 6.37
CA THR A 126 -8.59 -10.89 4.94
C THR A 126 -9.75 -9.94 4.63
N SER A 127 -9.58 -9.10 3.61
CA SER A 127 -10.63 -8.20 3.12
C SER A 127 -11.75 -8.98 2.40
N ASP A 128 -12.93 -8.38 2.27
CA ASP A 128 -14.02 -8.92 1.45
C ASP A 128 -13.66 -8.83 -0.04
N TRP A 129 -13.16 -9.91 -0.61
CA TRP A 129 -12.75 -9.96 -2.03
C TRP A 129 -13.92 -9.80 -2.98
N SER A 130 -15.13 -10.13 -2.60
CA SER A 130 -16.31 -9.93 -3.45
C SER A 130 -16.67 -8.44 -3.57
N ALA A 131 -16.58 -7.69 -2.47
CA ALA A 131 -16.69 -6.24 -2.47
C ALA A 131 -15.54 -5.59 -3.25
N ALA A 132 -14.30 -6.04 -3.02
CA ALA A 132 -13.11 -5.58 -3.74
C ALA A 132 -13.26 -5.76 -5.26
N ARG A 133 -13.74 -6.91 -5.73
CA ARG A 133 -13.97 -7.17 -7.16
C ARG A 133 -14.96 -6.20 -7.78
N ARG A 134 -16.07 -5.88 -7.09
CA ARG A 134 -17.04 -4.90 -7.59
C ARG A 134 -16.44 -3.49 -7.75
N LEU A 135 -15.55 -3.11 -6.84
CA LEU A 135 -14.83 -1.83 -6.92
C LEU A 135 -13.74 -1.86 -7.98
N ALA A 136 -12.99 -2.95 -8.11
CA ALA A 136 -11.93 -3.10 -9.11
C ALA A 136 -12.43 -2.95 -10.56
N ALA A 137 -13.72 -3.26 -10.82
CA ALA A 137 -14.35 -3.03 -12.12
C ALA A 137 -14.60 -1.53 -12.44
N ARG A 138 -14.44 -0.64 -11.46
CA ARG A 138 -14.82 0.79 -11.57
C ARG A 138 -13.65 1.74 -11.34
N THR A 139 -12.55 1.28 -10.75
CA THR A 139 -11.39 2.11 -10.42
C THR A 139 -10.11 1.25 -10.35
N GLN A 140 -8.95 1.89 -10.40
CA GLN A 140 -7.68 1.21 -10.13
C GLN A 140 -7.59 0.84 -8.65
N LEU A 141 -8.03 -0.37 -8.31
CA LEU A 141 -8.04 -0.85 -6.93
C LEU A 141 -6.71 -1.50 -6.57
N VAL A 142 -6.10 -1.03 -5.50
CA VAL A 142 -4.99 -1.70 -4.80
C VAL A 142 -5.57 -2.50 -3.65
N LEU A 143 -5.47 -3.82 -3.72
CA LEU A 143 -6.00 -4.72 -2.70
C LEU A 143 -5.03 -4.84 -1.53
N ALA A 144 -5.53 -4.61 -0.33
CA ALA A 144 -4.82 -4.74 0.94
C ALA A 144 -5.61 -5.57 1.95
N GLY A 145 -5.00 -5.85 3.09
CA GLY A 145 -5.62 -6.58 4.20
C GLY A 145 -5.41 -8.09 4.15
N GLY A 146 -4.63 -8.60 5.09
CA GLY A 146 -4.39 -10.03 5.29
C GLY A 146 -3.66 -10.78 4.18
N LEU A 147 -3.04 -10.06 3.23
CA LEU A 147 -2.29 -10.68 2.14
C LEU A 147 -0.93 -11.20 2.61
N ASP A 148 -0.53 -12.34 2.08
CA ASP A 148 0.79 -12.95 2.19
C ASP A 148 1.13 -13.75 0.92
N ALA A 149 2.29 -14.42 0.89
CA ALA A 149 2.72 -15.21 -0.27
C ALA A 149 1.83 -16.43 -0.55
N ALA A 150 1.11 -16.94 0.46
CA ALA A 150 0.25 -18.12 0.30
C ALA A 150 -1.10 -17.79 -0.32
N ASN A 151 -1.64 -16.59 -0.05
CA ASN A 151 -3.00 -16.22 -0.47
C ASN A 151 -3.05 -15.17 -1.59
N VAL A 152 -1.96 -14.45 -1.87
CA VAL A 152 -1.97 -13.35 -2.85
C VAL A 152 -2.36 -13.80 -4.25
N GLY A 153 -2.00 -15.03 -4.64
CA GLY A 153 -2.36 -15.58 -5.95
C GLY A 153 -3.87 -15.76 -6.10
N GLU A 154 -4.52 -16.33 -5.09
CA GLU A 154 -5.97 -16.49 -5.05
C GLU A 154 -6.69 -15.13 -5.02
N ALA A 155 -6.18 -14.19 -4.22
CA ALA A 155 -6.70 -12.83 -4.15
C ALA A 155 -6.66 -12.11 -5.51
N ILE A 156 -5.56 -12.23 -6.24
CA ILE A 156 -5.40 -11.65 -7.58
C ILE A 156 -6.39 -12.28 -8.57
N ALA A 157 -6.52 -13.59 -8.59
CA ALA A 157 -7.46 -14.29 -9.46
C ALA A 157 -8.92 -13.91 -9.16
N ALA A 158 -9.29 -13.82 -7.87
CA ALA A 158 -10.64 -13.49 -7.45
C ALA A 158 -11.03 -12.03 -7.71
N VAL A 159 -10.13 -11.08 -7.42
CA VAL A 159 -10.42 -9.64 -7.43
C VAL A 159 -10.06 -8.97 -8.76
N ARG A 160 -9.00 -9.45 -9.43
CA ARG A 160 -8.39 -8.80 -10.61
C ARG A 160 -8.02 -7.34 -10.32
N PRO A 161 -7.26 -7.05 -9.25
CA PRO A 161 -6.95 -5.69 -8.85
C PRO A 161 -5.91 -5.06 -9.78
N PHE A 162 -5.84 -3.72 -9.79
CA PHE A 162 -4.72 -2.97 -10.39
C PHE A 162 -3.40 -3.32 -9.70
N GLY A 163 -3.42 -3.46 -8.38
CA GLY A 163 -2.25 -3.76 -7.57
C GLY A 163 -2.58 -4.42 -6.25
N VAL A 164 -1.52 -4.80 -5.53
CA VAL A 164 -1.61 -5.39 -4.18
C VAL A 164 -0.71 -4.66 -3.21
N ASP A 165 -1.14 -4.55 -1.95
CA ASP A 165 -0.38 -3.97 -0.84
C ASP A 165 -0.25 -4.97 0.29
N VAL A 166 0.96 -5.15 0.81
CA VAL A 166 1.22 -6.04 1.93
C VAL A 166 2.00 -5.34 3.04
N SER A 167 1.64 -5.61 4.28
CA SER A 167 2.38 -5.14 5.44
C SER A 167 2.76 -6.29 6.38
N SER A 168 1.86 -6.74 7.25
CA SER A 168 2.14 -7.78 8.25
C SER A 168 2.49 -9.14 7.64
N GLY A 169 1.92 -9.51 6.50
CA GLY A 169 2.17 -10.79 5.82
C GLY A 169 3.63 -11.02 5.40
N VAL A 170 4.43 -9.98 5.32
CA VAL A 170 5.87 -10.07 5.03
C VAL A 170 6.75 -9.72 6.23
N GLU A 171 6.21 -9.79 7.44
CA GLU A 171 6.96 -9.53 8.68
C GLU A 171 7.47 -10.80 9.34
N ALA A 172 8.64 -10.70 9.95
CA ALA A 172 9.18 -11.70 10.88
C ALA A 172 8.54 -11.55 12.28
N ARG A 173 8.28 -10.28 12.68
CA ARG A 173 7.56 -9.86 13.88
C ARG A 173 7.02 -8.44 13.66
N PRO A 174 6.01 -7.98 14.43
CA PRO A 174 5.43 -6.65 14.24
C PRO A 174 6.48 -5.55 14.08
N GLY A 175 6.40 -4.81 12.98
CA GLY A 175 7.32 -3.73 12.63
C GLY A 175 8.66 -4.15 12.03
N VAL A 176 8.95 -5.45 11.90
CA VAL A 176 10.22 -5.95 11.32
C VAL A 176 9.93 -6.85 10.12
N LYS A 177 10.30 -6.40 8.94
CA LYS A 177 10.14 -7.17 7.70
C LYS A 177 11.10 -8.35 7.63
N SER A 178 10.64 -9.41 6.96
CA SER A 178 11.47 -10.57 6.59
C SER A 178 11.87 -10.45 5.11
N PRO A 179 13.16 -10.36 4.78
CA PRO A 179 13.62 -10.35 3.40
C PRO A 179 13.06 -11.52 2.59
N LEU A 180 13.12 -12.73 3.16
CA LEU A 180 12.59 -13.92 2.50
C LEU A 180 11.10 -13.81 2.16
N LYS A 181 10.26 -13.33 3.11
CA LYS A 181 8.83 -13.16 2.88
C LYS A 181 8.51 -12.07 1.86
N ILE A 182 9.29 -10.97 1.81
CA ILE A 182 9.17 -9.96 0.77
C ILE A 182 9.39 -10.58 -0.60
N MET A 183 10.50 -11.31 -0.79
CA MET A 183 10.83 -11.98 -2.05
C MET A 183 9.74 -12.96 -2.47
N GLN A 184 9.27 -13.79 -1.55
CA GLN A 184 8.21 -14.77 -1.80
C GLN A 184 6.89 -14.10 -2.20
N PHE A 185 6.50 -13.04 -1.52
CA PHE A 185 5.27 -12.31 -1.83
C PHE A 185 5.31 -11.68 -3.22
N VAL A 186 6.39 -10.97 -3.55
CA VAL A 186 6.53 -10.31 -4.85
C VAL A 186 6.55 -11.36 -5.97
N ALA A 187 7.28 -12.46 -5.80
CA ALA A 187 7.33 -13.55 -6.78
C ALA A 187 5.94 -14.18 -7.00
N ALA A 188 5.20 -14.48 -5.92
CA ALA A 188 3.86 -15.05 -6.00
C ALA A 188 2.87 -14.08 -6.70
N ALA A 189 2.91 -12.79 -6.35
CA ALA A 189 2.05 -11.78 -6.97
C ALA A 189 2.34 -11.59 -8.46
N ARG A 190 3.62 -11.57 -8.86
CA ARG A 190 4.02 -11.47 -10.29
C ARG A 190 3.60 -12.70 -11.08
N ALA A 191 3.79 -13.91 -10.54
CA ALA A 191 3.39 -15.15 -11.17
C ALA A 191 1.86 -15.22 -11.40
N ALA A 192 1.07 -14.91 -10.37
CA ALA A 192 -0.38 -14.89 -10.48
C ALA A 192 -0.87 -13.85 -11.51
N ALA A 193 -0.25 -12.67 -11.54
CA ALA A 193 -0.61 -11.64 -12.51
C ALA A 193 -0.32 -12.06 -13.97
N ALA A 194 0.75 -12.81 -14.20
CA ALA A 194 1.06 -13.33 -15.52
C ALA A 194 0.01 -14.37 -15.98
N THR A 195 -0.45 -15.23 -15.07
CA THR A 195 -1.50 -16.22 -15.34
C THR A 195 -2.83 -15.56 -15.70
N THR A 196 -3.27 -14.58 -14.89
CA THR A 196 -4.54 -13.87 -15.15
C THR A 196 -4.54 -13.06 -16.44
N ALA A 197 -3.38 -12.54 -16.86
CA ALA A 197 -3.24 -11.82 -18.14
C ALA A 197 -3.35 -12.74 -19.36
N SER A 198 -3.00 -14.02 -19.22
CA SER A 198 -3.10 -15.01 -20.31
C SER A 198 -4.52 -15.59 -20.46
N GLU A 199 -5.37 -15.45 -19.47
CA GLU A 199 -6.75 -15.95 -19.47
C GLU A 199 -7.77 -14.95 -20.02
N ASP A 200 -7.37 -13.71 -20.36
CA ASP A 200 -8.22 -12.69 -20.95
C ASP A 200 -7.94 -12.62 -22.48
N PRO A 201 -8.62 -13.45 -23.33
CA PRO A 201 -8.52 -13.31 -24.77
C PRO A 201 -9.24 -12.02 -25.20
N SER A 202 -8.54 -11.19 -25.95
CA SER A 202 -8.98 -9.95 -26.60
C SER A 202 -10.29 -10.10 -27.36
#